data_c710433399dc24aa937c2c36f4a13082
#
_entry.id   c710433399dc24aa937c2c36f4a13082
#
_cell.length_a   1.000
_cell.length_b   1.000
_cell.length_c   1.000
_cell.angle_alpha   90.00
_cell.angle_beta   90.00
_cell.angle_gamma   90.00
#
_symmetry.space_group_name_H-M   'P 1'
#
loop_
_entity.id
_entity.type
_entity.pdbx_description
1 polymer ?
#
loop_
_entity_poly.entity_id
_entity_poly.type
_entity_poly.pdbx_seq_one_letter_code
_entity_poly.pdbx_strand_id
1 'polypeptide(L)'
;VRATMGQSKIDVFRGLGDEDTAQAMNAAFEGAFRALIEEGRCEPIPGAEDAIRSLKSKGLAIAFTTGFSHDTADLIIESLGWVGLADVVLTPDDAGRGRPAPDLPLTALLRTGTSSVAAMVVVGDTESDAASGRAAGAGLAGGVLTGVRDEERVREAGADLVLASA
;
A
#
# COMPACT_ATOMS: atom_id res chain seq x y z
N VAL A 1 17.74 1.02 0.92
CA VAL A 1 16.56 0.24 0.46
C VAL A 1 15.56 0.05 1.60
N ARG A 2 15.95 -0.51 2.79
CA ARG A 2 14.99 -0.75 3.89
C ARG A 2 14.31 0.52 4.41
N ALA A 3 15.04 1.62 4.53
CA ALA A 3 14.51 2.90 5.03
C ALA A 3 13.51 3.59 4.10
N THR A 4 13.35 3.11 2.87
CA THR A 4 12.45 3.68 1.85
C THR A 4 11.36 2.70 1.42
N MET A 5 11.21 1.58 2.13
CA MET A 5 10.11 0.64 1.88
C MET A 5 8.77 1.31 2.18
N GLY A 6 7.75 0.99 1.37
CA GLY A 6 6.42 1.58 1.50
C GLY A 6 6.26 2.97 0.88
N GLN A 7 7.34 3.66 0.50
CA GLN A 7 7.28 4.95 -0.19
C GLN A 7 7.03 4.78 -1.70
N SER A 8 6.59 5.87 -2.35
CA SER A 8 6.51 5.95 -3.82
C SER A 8 7.87 5.66 -4.45
N LYS A 9 7.93 4.77 -5.43
CA LYS A 9 9.20 4.35 -6.03
C LYS A 9 9.88 5.49 -6.77
N ILE A 10 9.12 6.27 -7.54
CA ILE A 10 9.68 7.41 -8.26
C ILE A 10 10.23 8.48 -7.30
N ASP A 11 9.57 8.72 -6.15
CA ASP A 11 10.06 9.70 -5.17
C ASP A 11 11.36 9.23 -4.51
N VAL A 12 11.48 7.93 -4.24
CA VAL A 12 12.74 7.35 -3.76
C VAL A 12 13.86 7.55 -4.77
N PHE A 13 13.58 7.31 -6.05
CA PHE A 13 14.60 7.47 -7.12
C PHE A 13 14.96 8.93 -7.36
N ARG A 14 14.01 9.87 -7.25
CA ARG A 14 14.27 11.32 -7.28
C ARG A 14 15.23 11.77 -6.17
N GLY A 15 15.23 11.09 -5.04
CA GLY A 15 16.19 11.32 -3.97
C GLY A 15 17.62 10.81 -4.27
N LEU A 16 17.82 10.06 -5.35
CA LEU A 16 19.10 9.45 -5.71
C LEU A 16 19.78 10.09 -6.94
N GLY A 17 19.07 10.90 -7.72
CA GLY A 17 19.60 11.51 -8.93
C GLY A 17 18.71 12.62 -9.49
N ASP A 18 19.03 13.09 -10.69
CA ASP A 18 18.17 13.99 -11.44
C ASP A 18 16.92 13.29 -11.99
N GLU A 19 15.99 14.05 -12.56
CA GLU A 19 14.70 13.50 -13.03
C GLU A 19 14.89 12.43 -14.13
N ASP A 20 15.81 12.62 -15.05
CA ASP A 20 16.07 11.64 -16.13
C ASP A 20 16.62 10.33 -15.55
N THR A 21 17.53 10.42 -14.59
CA THR A 21 18.07 9.27 -13.85
C THR A 21 16.96 8.58 -13.05
N ALA A 22 16.11 9.32 -12.34
CA ALA A 22 15.01 8.79 -11.56
C ALA A 22 14.00 8.02 -12.43
N GLN A 23 13.65 8.58 -13.59
CA GLN A 23 12.76 7.94 -14.55
C GLN A 23 13.37 6.65 -15.13
N ALA A 24 14.66 6.68 -15.48
CA ALA A 24 15.35 5.48 -15.96
C ALA A 24 15.41 4.37 -14.90
N MET A 25 15.67 4.73 -13.63
CA MET A 25 15.67 3.79 -12.51
C MET A 25 14.28 3.22 -12.27
N ASN A 26 13.24 4.04 -12.33
CA ASN A 26 11.86 3.60 -12.17
C ASN A 26 11.45 2.62 -13.28
N ALA A 27 11.73 2.94 -14.53
CA ALA A 27 11.45 2.05 -15.67
C ALA A 27 12.19 0.71 -15.55
N ALA A 28 13.46 0.73 -15.15
CA ALA A 28 14.22 -0.51 -14.93
C ALA A 28 13.64 -1.35 -13.77
N PHE A 29 13.22 -0.70 -12.69
CA PHE A 29 12.56 -1.35 -11.55
C PHE A 29 11.24 -2.01 -11.98
N GLU A 30 10.38 -1.29 -12.71
CA GLU A 30 9.09 -1.81 -13.19
C GLU A 30 9.27 -2.98 -14.15
N GLY A 31 10.25 -2.89 -15.06
CA GLY A 31 10.59 -3.98 -15.97
C GLY A 31 11.06 -5.24 -15.25
N ALA A 32 11.94 -5.09 -14.25
CA ALA A 32 12.39 -6.21 -13.44
C ALA A 32 11.26 -6.82 -12.60
N PHE A 33 10.38 -5.98 -12.07
CA PHE A 33 9.24 -6.44 -11.26
C PHE A 33 8.20 -7.19 -12.12
N ARG A 34 7.93 -6.70 -13.33
CA ARG A 34 7.08 -7.38 -14.32
C ARG A 34 7.60 -8.77 -14.63
N ALA A 35 8.90 -8.91 -14.90
CA ALA A 35 9.52 -10.20 -15.18
C ALA A 35 9.32 -11.20 -14.01
N LEU A 36 9.46 -10.75 -12.76
CA LEU A 36 9.21 -11.60 -11.59
C LEU A 36 7.76 -12.06 -11.50
N ILE A 37 6.79 -11.21 -11.86
CA ILE A 37 5.37 -11.58 -11.87
C ILE A 37 5.11 -12.61 -12.98
N GLU A 38 5.64 -12.39 -14.19
CA GLU A 38 5.52 -13.31 -15.33
C GLU A 38 6.16 -14.68 -15.06
N GLU A 39 7.20 -14.74 -14.22
CA GLU A 39 7.80 -15.96 -13.71
C GLU A 39 6.96 -16.67 -12.61
N GLY A 40 5.78 -16.13 -12.27
CA GLY A 40 4.89 -16.66 -11.23
C GLY A 40 5.40 -16.46 -9.80
N ARG A 41 6.26 -15.47 -9.58
CA ARG A 41 6.84 -15.16 -8.25
C ARG A 41 6.01 -14.17 -7.43
N CYS A 42 4.79 -13.86 -7.88
CA CYS A 42 3.83 -13.05 -7.14
C CYS A 42 2.80 -13.97 -6.52
N GLU A 43 2.96 -14.27 -5.24
CA GLU A 43 2.05 -15.12 -4.48
C GLU A 43 1.35 -14.31 -3.39
N PRO A 44 0.05 -14.54 -3.13
CA PRO A 44 -0.64 -13.86 -2.05
C PRO A 44 -0.17 -14.37 -0.70
N ILE A 45 -0.22 -13.52 0.33
CA ILE A 45 -0.04 -13.96 1.70
C ILE A 45 -1.18 -14.93 2.04
N PRO A 46 -0.86 -16.13 2.60
CA PRO A 46 -1.89 -17.11 2.93
C PRO A 46 -2.99 -16.53 3.83
N GLY A 47 -4.24 -16.71 3.42
CA GLY A 47 -5.41 -16.21 4.14
C GLY A 47 -5.78 -14.75 3.87
N ALA A 48 -4.96 -13.96 3.19
CA ALA A 48 -5.23 -12.55 2.94
C ALA A 48 -6.50 -12.34 2.11
N GLU A 49 -6.69 -13.13 1.05
CA GLU A 49 -7.90 -13.05 0.23
C GLU A 49 -9.17 -13.36 1.02
N ASP A 50 -9.14 -14.42 1.84
CA ASP A 50 -10.28 -14.82 2.67
C ASP A 50 -10.63 -13.73 3.70
N ALA A 51 -9.61 -13.13 4.31
CA ALA A 51 -9.78 -12.02 5.25
C ALA A 51 -10.45 -10.82 4.56
N ILE A 52 -9.97 -10.42 3.37
CA ILE A 52 -10.53 -9.31 2.59
C ILE A 52 -11.99 -9.62 2.20
N ARG A 53 -12.28 -10.80 1.68
CA ARG A 53 -13.63 -11.23 1.33
C ARG A 53 -14.56 -11.24 2.55
N SER A 54 -14.07 -11.67 3.71
CA SER A 54 -14.82 -11.64 4.97
C SER A 54 -15.15 -10.20 5.39
N LEU A 55 -14.22 -9.27 5.30
CA LEU A 55 -14.46 -7.86 5.60
C LEU A 55 -15.50 -7.27 4.63
N LYS A 56 -15.36 -7.54 3.33
CA LYS A 56 -16.29 -7.07 2.30
C LYS A 56 -17.70 -7.63 2.51
N SER A 57 -17.85 -8.89 2.93
CA SER A 57 -19.14 -9.50 3.23
C SER A 57 -19.85 -8.87 4.44
N LYS A 58 -19.09 -8.18 5.30
CA LYS A 58 -19.62 -7.40 6.43
C LYS A 58 -19.97 -5.95 6.06
N GLY A 59 -19.89 -5.60 4.78
CA GLY A 59 -20.23 -4.28 4.26
C GLY A 59 -19.13 -3.24 4.39
N LEU A 60 -17.87 -3.65 4.66
CA LEU A 60 -16.76 -2.73 4.63
C LEU A 60 -16.31 -2.49 3.17
N ALA A 61 -16.04 -1.22 2.84
CA ALA A 61 -15.39 -0.86 1.60
C ALA A 61 -13.89 -1.16 1.69
N ILE A 62 -13.33 -1.76 0.66
CA ILE A 62 -11.94 -2.17 0.59
C ILE A 62 -11.18 -1.30 -0.40
N ALA A 63 -10.09 -0.72 0.08
CA ALA A 63 -9.18 0.07 -0.76
C ALA A 63 -7.78 -0.56 -0.73
N PHE A 64 -7.22 -0.85 -1.89
CA PHE A 64 -5.80 -1.16 -2.01
C PHE A 64 -5.03 0.12 -2.31
N THR A 65 -3.96 0.35 -1.56
CA THR A 65 -3.06 1.48 -1.77
C THR A 65 -1.64 0.97 -1.96
N THR A 66 -0.92 1.52 -2.92
CA THR A 66 0.45 1.08 -3.22
C THR A 66 1.37 2.26 -3.55
N GLY A 67 2.66 2.07 -3.46
CA GLY A 67 3.68 3.01 -3.95
C GLY A 67 4.17 2.69 -5.36
N PHE A 68 3.54 1.72 -6.05
CA PHE A 68 3.81 1.39 -7.46
C PHE A 68 3.03 2.32 -8.40
N SER A 69 3.38 2.29 -9.69
CA SER A 69 2.56 2.85 -10.76
C SER A 69 1.27 2.04 -10.98
N HIS A 70 0.31 2.64 -11.68
CA HIS A 70 -0.93 1.95 -12.08
C HIS A 70 -0.65 0.64 -12.82
N ASP A 71 0.22 0.69 -13.84
CA ASP A 71 0.54 -0.49 -14.66
C ASP A 71 1.08 -1.65 -13.81
N THR A 72 1.94 -1.35 -12.83
CA THR A 72 2.48 -2.37 -11.92
C THR A 72 1.41 -2.88 -10.95
N ALA A 73 0.56 -2.00 -10.41
CA ALA A 73 -0.52 -2.39 -9.51
C ALA A 73 -1.54 -3.29 -10.21
N ASP A 74 -1.96 -2.94 -11.42
CA ASP A 74 -2.90 -3.71 -12.23
C ASP A 74 -2.34 -5.10 -12.55
N LEU A 75 -1.08 -5.15 -12.97
CA LEU A 75 -0.42 -6.43 -13.25
C LEU A 75 -0.38 -7.36 -12.03
N ILE A 76 -0.10 -6.82 -10.83
CA ILE A 76 -0.13 -7.60 -9.58
C ILE A 76 -1.54 -8.12 -9.32
N ILE A 77 -2.55 -7.27 -9.40
CA ILE A 77 -3.95 -7.62 -9.12
C ILE A 77 -4.45 -8.68 -10.10
N GLU A 78 -4.11 -8.55 -11.39
CA GLU A 78 -4.44 -9.54 -12.40
C GLU A 78 -3.74 -10.88 -12.14
N SER A 79 -2.45 -10.86 -11.84
CA SER A 79 -1.66 -12.08 -11.58
C SER A 79 -2.15 -12.85 -10.35
N LEU A 80 -2.65 -12.15 -9.33
CA LEU A 80 -3.25 -12.73 -8.13
C LEU A 80 -4.71 -13.18 -8.33
N GLY A 81 -5.35 -12.83 -9.46
CA GLY A 81 -6.79 -13.05 -9.67
C GLY A 81 -7.68 -12.17 -8.77
N TRP A 82 -7.18 -11.03 -8.30
CA TRP A 82 -7.85 -10.14 -7.34
C TRP A 82 -8.64 -9.00 -8.00
N VAL A 83 -8.88 -9.10 -9.30
CA VAL A 83 -9.72 -8.14 -10.03
C VAL A 83 -11.11 -8.08 -9.36
N GLY A 84 -11.53 -6.88 -8.96
CA GLY A 84 -12.81 -6.64 -8.27
C GLY A 84 -12.83 -7.04 -6.79
N LEU A 85 -11.72 -7.49 -6.21
CA LEU A 85 -11.63 -7.78 -4.76
C LEU A 85 -11.66 -6.49 -3.95
N ALA A 86 -10.95 -5.45 -4.36
CA ALA A 86 -11.06 -4.10 -3.80
C ALA A 86 -12.13 -3.26 -4.52
N ASP A 87 -12.73 -2.31 -3.82
CA ASP A 87 -13.66 -1.34 -4.37
C ASP A 87 -12.91 -0.20 -5.08
N VAL A 88 -11.69 0.11 -4.61
CA VAL A 88 -10.76 1.04 -5.24
C VAL A 88 -9.32 0.54 -5.12
N VAL A 89 -8.51 0.84 -6.12
CA VAL A 89 -7.05 0.64 -6.12
C VAL A 89 -6.42 2.00 -6.38
N LEU A 90 -5.49 2.42 -5.54
CA LEU A 90 -4.90 3.75 -5.57
C LEU A 90 -3.38 3.69 -5.58
N THR A 91 -2.82 4.54 -6.42
CA THR A 91 -1.39 4.78 -6.55
C THR A 91 -1.07 6.25 -6.17
N PRO A 92 0.19 6.65 -6.05
CA PRO A 92 0.53 8.04 -5.80
C PRO A 92 -0.04 9.02 -6.84
N ASP A 93 -0.21 8.59 -8.08
CA ASP A 93 -0.77 9.42 -9.17
C ASP A 93 -2.24 9.80 -8.93
N ASP A 94 -2.99 8.97 -8.19
CA ASP A 94 -4.38 9.28 -7.81
C ASP A 94 -4.50 10.30 -6.70
N ALA A 95 -3.49 10.40 -5.84
CA ALA A 95 -3.57 11.11 -4.58
C ALA A 95 -2.62 12.32 -4.48
N GLY A 96 -1.64 12.42 -5.38
CA GLY A 96 -0.65 13.49 -5.42
C GLY A 96 0.61 13.22 -4.60
N ARG A 97 0.52 12.64 -3.40
CA ARG A 97 1.68 12.24 -2.60
C ARG A 97 1.55 10.80 -2.12
N GLY A 98 2.67 10.08 -2.23
CA GLY A 98 2.77 8.74 -1.65
C GLY A 98 2.96 8.76 -0.13
N ARG A 99 2.91 7.59 0.49
CA ARG A 99 3.19 7.41 1.91
C ARG A 99 4.60 7.90 2.28
N PRO A 100 4.78 8.52 3.44
CA PRO A 100 3.89 8.55 4.61
C PRO A 100 2.83 9.67 4.62
N ALA A 101 2.62 10.40 3.51
CA ALA A 101 1.58 11.42 3.43
C ALA A 101 0.17 10.80 3.58
N PRO A 102 -0.82 11.58 4.07
CA PRO A 102 -2.18 11.08 4.29
C PRO A 102 -3.02 10.96 3.01
N ASP A 103 -2.47 11.34 1.86
CA ASP A 103 -3.20 11.57 0.62
C ASP A 103 -3.90 10.30 0.12
N LEU A 104 -3.20 9.15 0.11
CA LEU A 104 -3.77 7.87 -0.32
C LEU A 104 -4.95 7.42 0.56
N PRO A 105 -4.84 7.34 1.90
CA PRO A 105 -6.00 7.02 2.76
C PRO A 105 -7.16 8.00 2.62
N LEU A 106 -6.89 9.30 2.51
CA LEU A 106 -7.94 10.31 2.34
C LEU A 106 -8.62 10.20 0.97
N THR A 107 -7.86 9.90 -0.09
CA THR A 107 -8.43 9.65 -1.41
C THR A 107 -9.28 8.37 -1.40
N ALA A 108 -8.83 7.31 -0.71
CA ALA A 108 -9.61 6.09 -0.52
C ALA A 108 -10.94 6.38 0.18
N LEU A 109 -10.92 7.15 1.26
CA LEU A 109 -12.12 7.58 1.99
C LEU A 109 -13.11 8.30 1.08
N LEU A 110 -12.64 9.25 0.28
CA LEU A 110 -13.49 10.00 -0.66
C LEU A 110 -14.07 9.11 -1.75
N ARG A 111 -13.24 8.25 -2.35
CA ARG A 111 -13.65 7.35 -3.45
C ARG A 111 -14.62 6.25 -2.99
N THR A 112 -14.52 5.81 -1.75
CA THR A 112 -15.44 4.81 -1.17
C THR A 112 -16.69 5.45 -0.56
N GLY A 113 -16.80 6.76 -0.51
CA GLY A 113 -17.93 7.46 0.12
C GLY A 113 -17.97 7.31 1.64
N THR A 114 -16.87 6.94 2.27
CA THR A 114 -16.78 6.81 3.73
C THR A 114 -16.96 8.17 4.39
N SER A 115 -17.89 8.29 5.34
CA SER A 115 -18.35 9.57 5.86
C SER A 115 -17.43 10.21 6.90
N SER A 116 -16.46 9.46 7.46
CA SER A 116 -15.59 9.94 8.52
C SER A 116 -14.24 9.26 8.50
N VAL A 117 -13.18 10.01 8.74
CA VAL A 117 -11.81 9.45 8.92
C VAL A 117 -11.76 8.48 10.11
N ALA A 118 -12.57 8.70 11.15
CA ALA A 118 -12.67 7.81 12.30
C ALA A 118 -13.27 6.43 11.96
N ALA A 119 -13.97 6.30 10.83
CA ALA A 119 -14.46 5.01 10.34
C ALA A 119 -13.45 4.28 9.46
N MET A 120 -12.30 4.88 9.20
CA MET A 120 -11.25 4.32 8.36
C MET A 120 -10.28 3.50 9.19
N VAL A 121 -9.93 2.33 8.69
CA VAL A 121 -8.84 1.49 9.20
C VAL A 121 -7.75 1.43 8.11
N VAL A 122 -6.53 1.76 8.47
CA VAL A 122 -5.36 1.66 7.56
C VAL A 122 -4.46 0.54 8.09
N VAL A 123 -4.16 -0.43 7.23
CA VAL A 123 -3.29 -1.57 7.58
C VAL A 123 -2.18 -1.69 6.56
N GLY A 124 -0.97 -1.89 7.03
CA GLY A 124 0.19 -2.12 6.17
C GLY A 124 1.34 -2.76 6.92
N ASP A 125 2.42 -3.06 6.22
CA ASP A 125 3.57 -3.79 6.76
C ASP A 125 4.80 -2.90 6.99
N THR A 126 4.67 -1.59 6.75
CA THR A 126 5.76 -0.62 6.89
C THR A 126 5.42 0.53 7.86
N GLU A 127 6.48 1.16 8.38
CA GLU A 127 6.37 2.41 9.14
C GLU A 127 5.62 3.50 8.36
N SER A 128 5.82 3.54 7.03
CA SER A 128 5.17 4.51 6.15
C SER A 128 3.64 4.33 6.10
N ASP A 129 3.15 3.10 6.23
CA ASP A 129 1.71 2.80 6.27
C ASP A 129 1.10 3.30 7.58
N ALA A 130 1.70 2.97 8.71
CA ALA A 130 1.25 3.42 10.02
C ALA A 130 1.24 4.95 10.11
N ALA A 131 2.34 5.59 9.70
CA ALA A 131 2.46 7.05 9.69
C ALA A 131 1.40 7.71 8.76
N SER A 132 1.14 7.14 7.58
CA SER A 132 0.12 7.62 6.65
C SER A 132 -1.28 7.53 7.25
N GLY A 133 -1.63 6.40 7.89
CA GLY A 133 -2.90 6.23 8.58
C GLY A 133 -3.09 7.24 9.72
N ARG A 134 -2.06 7.44 10.55
CA ARG A 134 -2.09 8.45 11.63
C ARG A 134 -2.23 9.87 11.09
N ALA A 135 -1.47 10.21 10.05
CA ALA A 135 -1.54 11.53 9.43
C ALA A 135 -2.91 11.81 8.79
N ALA A 136 -3.60 10.77 8.29
CA ALA A 136 -4.95 10.87 7.75
C ALA A 136 -6.04 10.99 8.84
N GLY A 137 -5.72 10.78 10.11
CA GLY A 137 -6.69 10.74 11.20
C GLY A 137 -7.55 9.49 11.20
N ALA A 138 -7.03 8.37 10.67
CA ALA A 138 -7.73 7.09 10.67
C ALA A 138 -8.12 6.68 12.10
N GLY A 139 -9.30 6.08 12.24
CA GLY A 139 -9.78 5.56 13.54
C GLY A 139 -8.90 4.45 14.08
N LEU A 140 -8.19 3.73 13.19
CA LEU A 140 -7.19 2.74 13.57
C LEU A 140 -6.09 2.67 12.49
N ALA A 141 -4.83 2.72 12.94
CA ALA A 141 -3.67 2.40 12.11
C ALA A 141 -3.09 1.05 12.59
N GLY A 142 -3.15 0.04 11.74
CA GLY A 142 -2.68 -1.31 12.02
C GLY A 142 -1.38 -1.62 11.30
N GLY A 143 -0.51 -2.37 11.96
CA GLY A 143 0.69 -2.95 11.38
C GLY A 143 0.60 -4.47 11.27
N VAL A 144 1.17 -5.05 10.21
CA VAL A 144 1.35 -6.51 10.07
C VAL A 144 2.84 -6.83 9.90
N LEU A 145 3.29 -7.93 10.53
CA LEU A 145 4.71 -8.31 10.54
C LEU A 145 5.10 -9.25 9.37
N THR A 146 4.30 -9.30 8.32
CA THR A 146 4.59 -10.13 7.15
C THR A 146 5.67 -9.56 6.25
N GLY A 147 5.94 -8.26 6.32
CA GLY A 147 6.97 -7.53 5.55
C GLY A 147 8.22 -7.21 6.36
N VAL A 148 8.32 -6.02 6.90
CA VAL A 148 9.55 -5.49 7.53
C VAL A 148 9.82 -6.06 8.93
N ARG A 149 8.97 -6.77 9.57
CA ARG A 149 9.13 -7.49 10.85
C ARG A 149 9.77 -6.71 12.01
N ASP A 150 9.63 -5.40 12.03
CA ASP A 150 10.12 -4.54 13.11
C ASP A 150 8.92 -3.91 13.82
N GLU A 151 8.39 -4.63 14.81
CA GLU A 151 7.20 -4.22 15.56
C GLU A 151 7.41 -2.88 16.26
N GLU A 152 8.59 -2.66 16.86
CA GLU A 152 8.89 -1.44 17.60
C GLU A 152 8.80 -0.21 16.70
N ARG A 153 9.43 -0.27 15.53
CA ARG A 153 9.43 0.83 14.56
C ARG A 153 8.03 1.10 13.98
N VAL A 154 7.24 0.06 13.73
CA VAL A 154 5.86 0.21 13.25
C VAL A 154 4.99 0.87 14.34
N ARG A 155 5.19 0.51 15.63
CA ARG A 155 4.51 1.16 16.74
C ARG A 155 4.96 2.61 16.93
N GLU A 156 6.26 2.90 16.87
CA GLU A 156 6.81 4.26 16.94
C GLU A 156 6.27 5.15 15.80
N ALA A 157 6.03 4.60 14.62
CA ALA A 157 5.40 5.29 13.50
C ALA A 157 3.90 5.56 13.69
N GLY A 158 3.30 5.05 14.77
CA GLY A 158 1.94 5.36 15.18
C GLY A 158 0.91 4.26 14.97
N ALA A 159 1.34 2.99 14.82
CA ALA A 159 0.40 1.89 14.78
C ALA A 159 -0.28 1.68 16.14
N ASP A 160 -1.60 1.63 16.15
CA ASP A 160 -2.41 1.34 17.34
C ASP A 160 -2.39 -0.16 17.67
N LEU A 161 -2.26 -0.99 16.64
CA LEU A 161 -2.26 -2.44 16.72
C LEU A 161 -1.22 -3.02 15.79
N VAL A 162 -0.51 -4.06 16.22
CA VAL A 162 0.40 -4.83 15.37
C VAL A 162 0.04 -6.31 15.47
N LEU A 163 -0.14 -6.95 14.31
CA LEU A 163 -0.50 -8.36 14.16
C LEU A 163 0.64 -9.11 13.48
N ALA A 164 0.73 -10.41 13.74
CA ALA A 164 1.74 -11.27 13.10
C ALA A 164 1.53 -11.41 11.59
N SER A 165 0.26 -11.38 11.14
CA SER A 165 -0.16 -11.44 9.74
C SER A 165 -1.48 -10.72 9.53
N ALA A 166 -1.80 -10.42 8.28
CA ALA A 166 -3.11 -9.91 7.87
C ALA A 166 -4.20 -11.00 7.95
#